data_2f84088909d5994c8db924c3a61ab053
#
_entry.id   2f84088909d5994c8db924c3a61ab053
#
_cell.length_a   1.000
_cell.length_b   1.000
_cell.length_c   1.000
_cell.angle_alpha   90.00
_cell.angle_beta   90.00
_cell.angle_gamma   90.00
#
_symmetry.space_group_name_H-M   'P 1'
#
loop_
_entity.id
_entity.type
_entity.pdbx_description
1 polymer ?
#
loop_
_entity_poly.entity_id
_entity_poly.type
_entity_poly.pdbx_seq_one_letter_code
_entity_poly.pdbx_strand_id
1 'polypeptide(L)'
;MAKTIKEERLRWVLPIVHNEIKLVDAAKVCPYGTRSLERWVAAYRRCGEGGLEPVSTARKTQENETPIRIKEHIIALRKQTKKCALKLHWQMKKEGLVVPPRTIGEILKREGLVRKYRVKRMKYKYLKAVLKPGELVEIDVKYVPGPVENRQYYQYTAIDCASRWRYLAIYDAQANHHSILFLNEVMMRFPHPIRAIKTDNHSTFTNYYTGMTKRSDMTVKTIHALDRFCAAHGIIHYLIDPGKPAQNGKVERSHREDQEKFYDEHEFHSVSDLQRKLKRWNMYYNDLEHCGLNGKTPNEIVRNYQLTNPPYVPA
;
A
#
# COMPACT_ATOMS: atom_id res chain seq x y z
N MET A 1 50.45 -13.37 -17.02
CA MET A 1 49.10 -13.56 -16.43
C MET A 1 48.16 -13.93 -17.58
N ALA A 2 47.29 -14.92 -17.42
CA ALA A 2 46.28 -15.24 -18.40
C ALA A 2 45.28 -14.04 -18.55
N LYS A 3 45.02 -13.60 -19.77
CA LYS A 3 44.14 -12.47 -20.05
C LYS A 3 42.67 -12.86 -20.16
N THR A 4 42.40 -14.16 -20.46
CA THR A 4 41.04 -14.68 -20.64
C THR A 4 40.87 -15.98 -19.86
N ILE A 5 39.58 -16.33 -19.57
CA ILE A 5 39.24 -17.60 -18.89
C ILE A 5 39.71 -18.82 -19.73
N LYS A 6 39.67 -18.70 -21.05
CA LYS A 6 40.16 -19.73 -21.96
C LYS A 6 41.68 -19.96 -21.82
N GLU A 7 42.46 -18.87 -21.81
CA GLU A 7 43.93 -18.93 -21.63
C GLU A 7 44.30 -19.55 -20.29
N GLU A 8 43.55 -19.20 -19.23
CA GLU A 8 43.78 -19.78 -17.92
C GLU A 8 43.50 -21.28 -17.89
N ARG A 9 42.43 -21.75 -18.54
CA ARG A 9 42.11 -23.17 -18.66
C ARG A 9 43.16 -23.90 -19.53
N LEU A 10 43.62 -23.30 -20.61
CA LEU A 10 44.67 -23.84 -21.48
C LEU A 10 45.96 -24.07 -20.69
N ARG A 11 46.37 -23.14 -19.85
CA ARG A 11 47.56 -23.25 -19.00
C ARG A 11 47.57 -24.52 -18.15
N TRP A 12 46.43 -24.99 -17.67
CA TRP A 12 46.31 -26.17 -16.85
C TRP A 12 46.07 -27.46 -17.66
N VAL A 13 45.43 -27.35 -18.83
CA VAL A 13 45.03 -28.48 -19.67
C VAL A 13 46.18 -28.95 -20.53
N LEU A 14 46.94 -28.05 -21.18
CA LEU A 14 48.01 -28.40 -22.11
C LEU A 14 49.07 -29.34 -21.51
N PRO A 15 49.65 -29.07 -20.33
CA PRO A 15 50.66 -29.98 -19.75
C PRO A 15 50.12 -31.38 -19.45
N ILE A 16 48.81 -31.49 -19.14
CA ILE A 16 48.17 -32.80 -18.91
C ILE A 16 47.95 -33.55 -20.18
N VAL A 17 47.51 -32.87 -21.25
CA VAL A 17 47.28 -33.49 -22.56
C VAL A 17 48.58 -33.92 -23.25
N HIS A 18 49.66 -33.17 -23.07
CA HIS A 18 51.00 -33.48 -23.56
C HIS A 18 51.73 -34.49 -22.68
N ASN A 19 51.11 -35.06 -21.64
CA ASN A 19 51.69 -36.01 -20.71
C ASN A 19 52.93 -35.50 -19.90
N GLU A 20 53.06 -34.18 -19.83
CA GLU A 20 54.15 -33.54 -19.03
C GLU A 20 53.88 -33.64 -17.53
N ILE A 21 52.61 -33.60 -17.12
CA ILE A 21 52.17 -33.72 -15.74
C ILE A 21 50.96 -34.66 -15.67
N LYS A 22 50.91 -35.53 -14.65
CA LYS A 22 49.70 -36.31 -14.37
C LYS A 22 48.58 -35.42 -13.81
N LEU A 23 47.34 -35.72 -14.19
CA LEU A 23 46.16 -34.95 -13.76
C LEU A 23 46.05 -34.83 -12.22
N VAL A 24 46.40 -35.91 -11.52
CA VAL A 24 46.38 -35.94 -10.05
C VAL A 24 47.38 -34.97 -9.42
N ASP A 25 48.55 -34.79 -10.04
CA ASP A 25 49.57 -33.88 -9.55
C ASP A 25 49.26 -32.43 -9.91
N ALA A 26 48.72 -32.20 -11.11
CA ALA A 26 48.19 -30.90 -11.50
C ALA A 26 47.05 -30.45 -10.56
N ALA A 27 46.19 -31.36 -10.12
CA ALA A 27 45.07 -31.06 -9.22
C ALA A 27 45.51 -30.61 -7.82
N LYS A 28 46.75 -30.96 -7.38
CA LYS A 28 47.30 -30.52 -6.07
C LYS A 28 47.71 -29.04 -6.07
N VAL A 29 48.04 -28.50 -7.25
CA VAL A 29 48.58 -27.13 -7.40
C VAL A 29 47.57 -26.19 -8.05
N CYS A 30 46.59 -26.74 -8.77
CA CYS A 30 45.56 -25.98 -9.47
C CYS A 30 44.53 -25.39 -8.48
N PRO A 31 44.15 -24.13 -8.62
CA PRO A 31 43.14 -23.53 -7.74
C PRO A 31 41.71 -24.07 -8.00
N TYR A 32 41.54 -24.93 -9.02
CA TYR A 32 40.27 -25.55 -9.38
C TYR A 32 40.25 -27.02 -8.95
N GLY A 33 39.08 -27.53 -8.59
CA GLY A 33 38.93 -28.91 -8.19
C GLY A 33 39.21 -29.90 -9.33
N THR A 34 39.68 -31.13 -8.98
CA THR A 34 40.03 -32.22 -9.89
C THR A 34 38.98 -32.47 -10.97
N ARG A 35 37.70 -32.44 -10.60
CA ARG A 35 36.56 -32.64 -11.52
C ARG A 35 36.47 -31.56 -12.60
N SER A 36 36.94 -30.35 -12.32
CA SER A 36 37.00 -29.26 -13.30
C SER A 36 38.09 -29.51 -14.32
N LEU A 37 39.28 -29.97 -13.88
CA LEU A 37 40.38 -30.35 -14.75
C LEU A 37 40.00 -31.53 -15.64
N GLU A 38 39.38 -32.57 -15.10
CA GLU A 38 38.87 -33.70 -15.88
C GLU A 38 37.93 -33.27 -17.01
N ARG A 39 36.96 -32.41 -16.69
CA ARG A 39 36.03 -31.88 -17.68
C ARG A 39 36.73 -31.05 -18.74
N TRP A 40 37.68 -30.23 -18.38
CA TRP A 40 38.41 -29.40 -19.33
C TRP A 40 39.30 -30.23 -20.26
N VAL A 41 40.01 -31.21 -19.70
CA VAL A 41 40.82 -32.16 -20.49
C VAL A 41 39.92 -32.94 -21.47
N ALA A 42 38.78 -33.44 -21.01
CA ALA A 42 37.85 -34.15 -21.89
C ALA A 42 37.27 -33.21 -22.95
N ALA A 43 36.94 -31.94 -22.63
CA ALA A 43 36.47 -30.96 -23.59
C ALA A 43 37.53 -30.57 -24.62
N TYR A 44 38.77 -30.40 -24.17
CA TYR A 44 39.90 -30.13 -25.09
C TYR A 44 40.16 -31.30 -26.02
N ARG A 45 40.19 -32.56 -25.55
CA ARG A 45 40.36 -33.75 -26.40
C ARG A 45 39.27 -33.91 -27.44
N ARG A 46 38.05 -33.45 -27.15
CA ARG A 46 36.88 -33.53 -28.06
C ARG A 46 36.83 -32.40 -29.07
N CYS A 47 37.09 -31.17 -28.66
CA CYS A 47 36.80 -29.94 -29.45
C CYS A 47 38.02 -29.00 -29.54
N GLY A 48 39.24 -29.45 -29.16
CA GLY A 48 40.42 -28.60 -29.14
C GLY A 48 40.26 -27.39 -28.20
N GLU A 49 40.95 -26.33 -28.50
CA GLU A 49 40.90 -25.09 -27.75
C GLU A 49 39.48 -24.48 -27.62
N GLY A 50 38.63 -24.68 -28.63
CA GLY A 50 37.26 -24.20 -28.62
C GLY A 50 36.40 -24.81 -27.49
N GLY A 51 36.79 -26.05 -27.03
CA GLY A 51 36.12 -26.71 -25.94
C GLY A 51 36.35 -26.05 -24.58
N LEU A 52 37.35 -25.17 -24.49
CA LEU A 52 37.69 -24.45 -23.25
C LEU A 52 37.04 -23.06 -23.13
N GLU A 53 36.31 -22.63 -24.17
CA GLU A 53 35.53 -21.40 -24.08
C GLU A 53 34.50 -21.46 -22.95
N PRO A 54 34.29 -20.37 -22.18
CA PRO A 54 33.26 -20.35 -21.19
C PRO A 54 31.87 -20.45 -21.83
N VAL A 55 31.16 -21.53 -21.55
CA VAL A 55 29.77 -21.69 -22.01
C VAL A 55 28.88 -20.84 -21.13
N SER A 56 27.99 -20.06 -21.76
CA SER A 56 26.99 -19.29 -21.06
C SER A 56 26.10 -20.20 -20.20
N THR A 57 26.01 -19.89 -18.91
CA THR A 57 25.07 -20.55 -17.97
C THR A 57 23.65 -19.99 -18.09
N ALA A 58 23.44 -19.01 -18.96
CA ALA A 58 22.12 -18.44 -19.21
C ALA A 58 21.16 -19.51 -19.75
N ARG A 59 19.94 -19.49 -19.26
CA ARG A 59 18.88 -20.40 -19.70
C ARG A 59 18.63 -20.22 -21.19
N LYS A 60 18.77 -21.28 -21.98
CA LYS A 60 18.63 -21.23 -23.46
C LYS A 60 17.20 -21.07 -23.93
N THR A 61 16.21 -21.40 -23.13
CA THR A 61 14.79 -21.33 -23.46
C THR A 61 14.09 -20.37 -22.50
N GLN A 62 13.36 -19.41 -23.04
CA GLN A 62 12.48 -18.51 -22.29
C GLN A 62 11.04 -19.00 -22.34
N GLU A 63 10.81 -20.30 -22.12
CA GLU A 63 9.50 -20.96 -22.21
C GLU A 63 8.41 -20.33 -21.35
N ASN A 64 8.79 -19.52 -20.37
CA ASN A 64 7.85 -18.85 -19.44
C ASN A 64 7.79 -17.32 -19.63
N GLU A 65 8.13 -16.81 -20.81
CA GLU A 65 8.00 -15.38 -21.06
C GLU A 65 6.52 -15.00 -21.19
N THR A 66 6.12 -13.95 -20.45
CA THR A 66 4.75 -13.43 -20.55
C THR A 66 4.46 -12.95 -21.97
N PRO A 67 3.38 -13.40 -22.63
CA PRO A 67 3.03 -12.99 -23.98
C PRO A 67 2.95 -11.47 -24.14
N ILE A 68 3.36 -10.96 -25.29
CA ILE A 68 3.42 -9.52 -25.58
C ILE A 68 2.06 -8.86 -25.33
N ARG A 69 0.96 -9.46 -25.78
CA ARG A 69 -0.41 -8.94 -25.57
C ARG A 69 -0.75 -8.72 -24.09
N ILE A 70 -0.29 -9.63 -23.22
CA ILE A 70 -0.50 -9.51 -21.78
C ILE A 70 0.36 -8.38 -21.20
N LYS A 71 1.61 -8.22 -21.67
CA LYS A 71 2.48 -7.10 -21.25
C LYS A 71 1.86 -5.76 -21.64
N GLU A 72 1.39 -5.61 -22.87
CA GLU A 72 0.73 -4.40 -23.36
C GLU A 72 -0.53 -4.08 -22.56
N HIS A 73 -1.35 -5.09 -22.26
CA HIS A 73 -2.55 -4.93 -21.43
C HIS A 73 -2.21 -4.43 -20.02
N ILE A 74 -1.17 -5.00 -19.39
CA ILE A 74 -0.68 -4.54 -18.07
C ILE A 74 -0.24 -3.07 -18.12
N ILE A 75 0.50 -2.69 -19.17
CA ILE A 75 1.01 -1.33 -19.36
C ILE A 75 -0.17 -0.35 -19.55
N ALA A 76 -1.13 -0.71 -20.42
CA ALA A 76 -2.32 0.09 -20.69
C ALA A 76 -3.17 0.30 -19.41
N LEU A 77 -3.48 -0.78 -18.69
CA LEU A 77 -4.18 -0.73 -17.42
C LEU A 77 -3.45 0.13 -16.37
N ARG A 78 -2.11 0.03 -16.31
CA ARG A 78 -1.32 0.86 -15.39
C ARG A 78 -1.38 2.33 -15.72
N LYS A 79 -1.25 2.70 -17.00
CA LYS A 79 -1.34 4.08 -17.48
C LYS A 79 -2.72 4.67 -17.20
N GLN A 80 -3.77 3.91 -17.46
CA GLN A 80 -5.16 4.33 -17.28
C GLN A 80 -5.55 4.45 -15.80
N THR A 81 -5.23 3.41 -14.98
CA THR A 81 -5.78 3.29 -13.62
C THR A 81 -4.83 3.72 -12.52
N LYS A 82 -3.54 3.88 -12.82
CA LYS A 82 -2.46 4.17 -11.85
C LYS A 82 -2.37 3.15 -10.68
N LYS A 83 -3.05 1.98 -10.81
CA LYS A 83 -3.10 0.92 -9.79
C LYS A 83 -1.76 0.22 -9.63
N CYS A 84 -1.42 -0.24 -8.40
CA CYS A 84 -0.21 -1.03 -8.15
C CYS A 84 -0.33 -2.46 -8.70
N ALA A 85 0.79 -3.19 -8.82
CA ALA A 85 0.84 -4.54 -9.39
C ALA A 85 -0.17 -5.51 -8.76
N LEU A 86 -0.38 -5.43 -7.44
CA LEU A 86 -1.32 -6.30 -6.73
C LEU A 86 -2.78 -5.98 -7.11
N LYS A 87 -3.14 -4.69 -7.20
CA LYS A 87 -4.47 -4.27 -7.64
C LYS A 87 -4.73 -4.60 -9.11
N LEU A 88 -3.71 -4.51 -9.97
CA LEU A 88 -3.79 -4.95 -11.37
C LEU A 88 -3.98 -6.46 -11.47
N HIS A 89 -3.29 -7.26 -10.65
CA HIS A 89 -3.50 -8.70 -10.57
C HIS A 89 -4.97 -9.05 -10.28
N TRP A 90 -5.58 -8.42 -9.27
CA TRP A 90 -6.98 -8.69 -8.93
C TRP A 90 -7.94 -8.25 -10.04
N GLN A 91 -7.68 -7.11 -10.67
CA GLN A 91 -8.48 -6.64 -11.80
C GLN A 91 -8.41 -7.63 -12.98
N MET A 92 -7.21 -8.00 -13.40
CA MET A 92 -6.98 -8.95 -14.48
C MET A 92 -7.55 -10.33 -14.17
N LYS A 93 -7.50 -10.77 -12.91
CA LYS A 93 -8.12 -12.02 -12.46
C LYS A 93 -9.64 -12.02 -12.66
N LYS A 94 -10.32 -10.88 -12.43
CA LYS A 94 -11.75 -10.70 -12.74
C LYS A 94 -12.03 -10.77 -14.24
N GLU A 95 -11.08 -10.36 -15.07
CA GLU A 95 -11.13 -10.46 -16.53
C GLU A 95 -10.73 -11.86 -17.08
N GLY A 96 -10.49 -12.83 -16.18
CA GLY A 96 -10.07 -14.21 -16.53
C GLY A 96 -8.58 -14.37 -16.80
N LEU A 97 -7.77 -13.31 -16.63
CA LEU A 97 -6.33 -13.34 -16.87
C LEU A 97 -5.56 -13.46 -15.55
N VAL A 98 -4.96 -14.62 -15.30
CA VAL A 98 -4.20 -14.86 -14.05
C VAL A 98 -2.71 -14.62 -14.28
N VAL A 99 -2.22 -13.43 -13.93
CA VAL A 99 -0.79 -13.07 -13.97
C VAL A 99 -0.30 -12.81 -12.54
N PRO A 100 0.78 -13.46 -12.08
CA PRO A 100 1.28 -13.23 -10.72
C PRO A 100 1.66 -11.76 -10.47
N PRO A 101 1.38 -11.21 -9.26
CA PRO A 101 1.71 -9.82 -8.94
C PRO A 101 3.19 -9.50 -9.10
N ARG A 102 4.08 -10.47 -8.87
CA ARG A 102 5.52 -10.32 -9.06
C ARG A 102 5.85 -10.07 -10.53
N THR A 103 5.28 -10.86 -11.43
CA THR A 103 5.48 -10.71 -12.90
C THR A 103 4.99 -9.35 -13.37
N ILE A 104 3.80 -8.92 -12.92
CA ILE A 104 3.29 -7.57 -13.21
C ILE A 104 4.27 -6.51 -12.70
N GLY A 105 4.76 -6.66 -11.47
CA GLY A 105 5.73 -5.73 -10.87
C GLY A 105 7.03 -5.61 -11.66
N GLU A 106 7.59 -6.72 -12.16
CA GLU A 106 8.80 -6.72 -12.98
C GLU A 106 8.57 -6.06 -14.35
N ILE A 107 7.41 -6.32 -14.99
CA ILE A 107 7.04 -5.64 -16.24
C ILE A 107 6.95 -4.13 -16.02
N LEU A 108 6.21 -3.68 -14.99
CA LEU A 108 6.07 -2.27 -14.69
C LEU A 108 7.40 -1.59 -14.32
N LYS A 109 8.33 -2.32 -13.71
CA LYS A 109 9.67 -1.83 -13.36
C LYS A 109 10.53 -1.64 -14.63
N ARG A 110 10.52 -2.60 -15.56
CA ARG A 110 11.22 -2.51 -16.85
C ARG A 110 10.73 -1.33 -17.68
N GLU A 111 9.43 -1.07 -17.64
CA GLU A 111 8.79 0.05 -18.35
C GLU A 111 8.88 1.39 -17.62
N GLY A 112 9.60 1.47 -16.49
CA GLY A 112 9.75 2.70 -15.72
C GLY A 112 8.46 3.20 -15.05
N LEU A 113 7.40 2.40 -15.01
CA LEU A 113 6.07 2.75 -14.49
C LEU A 113 5.93 2.57 -12.98
N VAL A 114 7.04 2.32 -12.27
CA VAL A 114 7.08 2.18 -10.82
C VAL A 114 7.64 3.46 -10.20
N ARG A 115 6.90 4.05 -9.24
CA ARG A 115 7.41 5.19 -8.47
C ARG A 115 8.65 4.77 -7.66
N LYS A 116 9.72 5.55 -7.74
CA LYS A 116 10.91 5.35 -6.90
C LYS A 116 10.60 5.87 -5.49
N TYR A 117 10.31 4.97 -4.56
CA TYR A 117 10.18 5.33 -3.14
C TYR A 117 11.51 5.21 -2.42
N ARG A 118 11.81 6.19 -1.57
CA ARG A 118 12.83 6.01 -0.55
C ARG A 118 12.19 5.24 0.61
N VAL A 119 12.51 3.96 0.73
CA VAL A 119 12.02 3.13 1.85
C VAL A 119 12.69 3.60 3.13
N LYS A 120 11.95 4.25 4.04
CA LYS A 120 12.38 4.42 5.43
C LYS A 120 12.22 3.05 6.11
N ARG A 121 13.33 2.43 6.51
CA ARG A 121 13.28 1.24 7.37
C ARG A 121 12.71 1.65 8.72
N MET A 122 11.52 1.15 9.07
CA MET A 122 10.95 1.35 10.39
C MET A 122 11.72 0.48 11.40
N LYS A 123 12.22 1.10 12.47
CA LYS A 123 12.95 0.41 13.55
C LYS A 123 12.03 -0.36 14.52
N TYR A 124 10.70 -0.18 14.42
CA TYR A 124 9.74 -0.76 15.35
C TYR A 124 8.72 -1.62 14.61
N LYS A 125 8.43 -2.81 15.14
CA LYS A 125 7.26 -3.60 14.77
C LYS A 125 6.10 -3.15 15.65
N TYR A 126 5.14 -2.43 15.06
CA TYR A 126 3.87 -2.18 15.74
C TYR A 126 3.04 -3.45 15.74
N LEU A 127 2.66 -3.93 16.90
CA LEU A 127 1.61 -4.93 17.02
C LEU A 127 0.28 -4.24 16.66
N LYS A 128 -0.31 -4.65 15.55
CA LYS A 128 -1.63 -4.17 15.16
C LYS A 128 -2.67 -5.00 15.89
N ALA A 129 -3.51 -4.36 16.67
CA ALA A 129 -4.69 -5.00 17.20
C ALA A 129 -5.58 -5.51 16.06
N VAL A 130 -6.10 -6.70 16.20
CA VAL A 130 -7.11 -7.25 15.29
C VAL A 130 -8.44 -6.63 15.69
N LEU A 131 -8.89 -5.66 14.93
CA LEU A 131 -10.14 -4.93 15.18
C LEU A 131 -11.27 -5.52 14.32
N LYS A 132 -12.48 -5.49 14.87
CA LYS A 132 -13.73 -5.78 14.15
C LYS A 132 -14.33 -4.48 13.60
N PRO A 133 -15.15 -4.53 12.53
CA PRO A 133 -15.89 -3.38 12.04
C PRO A 133 -16.68 -2.66 13.16
N GLY A 134 -16.53 -1.36 13.26
CA GLY A 134 -17.14 -0.52 14.30
C GLY A 134 -16.39 -0.42 15.63
N GLU A 135 -15.36 -1.23 15.87
CA GLU A 135 -14.60 -1.12 17.14
C GLU A 135 -13.80 0.17 17.25
N LEU A 136 -13.28 0.68 16.15
CA LEU A 136 -12.57 1.95 16.12
C LEU A 136 -12.69 2.65 14.78
N VAL A 137 -13.17 3.87 14.76
CA VAL A 137 -13.26 4.76 13.60
C VAL A 137 -12.31 5.94 13.78
N GLU A 138 -11.36 6.12 12.86
CA GLU A 138 -10.51 7.31 12.81
C GLU A 138 -11.27 8.43 12.12
N ILE A 139 -11.28 9.63 12.72
CA ILE A 139 -11.90 10.85 12.19
C ILE A 139 -10.86 11.94 12.08
N ASP A 140 -10.88 12.68 10.99
CA ASP A 140 -9.98 13.80 10.74
C ASP A 140 -10.61 14.80 9.77
N VAL A 141 -10.09 16.03 9.77
CA VAL A 141 -10.53 17.13 8.90
C VAL A 141 -9.36 17.65 8.08
N LYS A 142 -9.56 17.82 6.80
CA LYS A 142 -8.58 18.48 5.92
C LYS A 142 -9.21 19.64 5.18
N TYR A 143 -8.39 20.61 4.77
CA TYR A 143 -8.79 21.62 3.83
C TYR A 143 -9.10 21.01 2.47
N VAL A 144 -10.19 21.47 1.84
CA VAL A 144 -10.41 21.26 0.41
C VAL A 144 -9.36 22.10 -0.33
N PRO A 145 -8.59 21.52 -1.25
CA PRO A 145 -7.58 22.25 -2.00
C PRO A 145 -8.22 23.31 -2.91
N GLY A 146 -7.90 24.57 -2.66
CA GLY A 146 -8.45 25.72 -3.37
C GLY A 146 -9.86 26.13 -2.92
N PRO A 147 -10.21 27.40 -3.14
CA PRO A 147 -11.54 27.89 -2.85
C PRO A 147 -12.53 27.38 -3.88
N VAL A 148 -13.77 27.10 -3.44
CA VAL A 148 -14.91 26.82 -4.31
C VAL A 148 -15.91 27.97 -4.11
N GLU A 149 -16.36 28.64 -5.19
CA GLU A 149 -17.21 29.83 -5.11
C GLU A 149 -16.64 30.91 -4.15
N ASN A 150 -15.30 31.13 -4.23
CA ASN A 150 -14.56 32.06 -3.37
C ASN A 150 -14.63 31.78 -1.86
N ARG A 151 -14.96 30.56 -1.45
CA ARG A 151 -15.02 30.13 -0.05
C ARG A 151 -14.14 28.93 0.19
N GLN A 152 -13.52 28.86 1.38
CA GLN A 152 -12.76 27.70 1.85
C GLN A 152 -13.74 26.67 2.45
N TYR A 153 -13.57 25.42 2.03
CA TYR A 153 -14.33 24.28 2.56
C TYR A 153 -13.42 23.26 3.24
N TYR A 154 -14.02 22.42 4.05
CA TYR A 154 -13.35 21.43 4.89
C TYR A 154 -13.96 20.06 4.64
N GLN A 155 -13.10 19.10 4.30
CA GLN A 155 -13.48 17.70 4.17
C GLN A 155 -13.33 17.00 5.51
N TYR A 156 -14.44 16.53 6.05
CA TYR A 156 -14.47 15.62 7.18
C TYR A 156 -14.40 14.19 6.66
N THR A 157 -13.57 13.37 7.28
CA THR A 157 -13.31 11.99 6.87
C THR A 157 -13.43 11.08 8.07
N ALA A 158 -14.26 10.05 7.97
CA ALA A 158 -14.31 8.94 8.92
C ALA A 158 -13.88 7.66 8.21
N ILE A 159 -13.00 6.87 8.84
CA ILE A 159 -12.56 5.58 8.31
C ILE A 159 -12.56 4.50 9.38
N ASP A 160 -13.30 3.43 9.19
CA ASP A 160 -13.28 2.28 10.08
C ASP A 160 -11.93 1.56 10.02
N CYS A 161 -11.35 1.32 11.18
CA CYS A 161 -10.02 0.77 11.29
C CYS A 161 -9.90 -0.68 10.84
N ALA A 162 -10.96 -1.44 10.90
CA ALA A 162 -10.99 -2.85 10.50
C ALA A 162 -11.29 -3.00 9.01
N SER A 163 -12.42 -2.51 8.56
CA SER A 163 -12.92 -2.70 7.20
C SER A 163 -12.36 -1.71 6.17
N ARG A 164 -11.80 -0.58 6.62
CA ARG A 164 -11.45 0.58 5.78
C ARG A 164 -12.67 1.25 5.14
N TRP A 165 -13.89 0.88 5.52
CA TRP A 165 -15.06 1.59 5.11
C TRP A 165 -14.93 3.07 5.47
N ARG A 166 -15.32 3.94 4.54
CA ARG A 166 -15.07 5.37 4.65
C ARG A 166 -16.34 6.16 4.37
N TYR A 167 -16.49 7.27 5.09
CA TYR A 167 -17.47 8.31 4.78
C TYR A 167 -16.79 9.67 4.70
N LEU A 168 -17.22 10.49 3.75
CA LEU A 168 -16.73 11.85 3.51
C LEU A 168 -17.88 12.83 3.46
N ALA A 169 -17.70 13.99 4.09
CA ALA A 169 -18.63 15.13 3.95
C ALA A 169 -17.83 16.45 3.87
N ILE A 170 -18.45 17.46 3.29
CA ILE A 170 -17.88 18.82 3.14
C ILE A 170 -18.71 19.79 3.96
N TYR A 171 -18.01 20.62 4.73
CA TYR A 171 -18.58 21.71 5.51
C TYR A 171 -17.82 23.01 5.25
N ASP A 172 -18.48 24.14 5.55
CA ASP A 172 -17.93 25.50 5.35
C ASP A 172 -17.02 25.97 6.49
N ALA A 173 -16.97 25.22 7.59
CA ALA A 173 -16.12 25.55 8.74
C ALA A 173 -15.63 24.32 9.49
N GLN A 174 -14.50 24.45 10.19
CA GLN A 174 -14.05 23.54 11.23
C GLN A 174 -14.72 23.93 12.56
N ALA A 175 -15.90 23.39 12.82
CA ALA A 175 -16.69 23.74 13.99
C ALA A 175 -17.18 22.50 14.75
N ASN A 176 -17.38 22.67 16.06
CA ASN A 176 -17.80 21.58 16.96
C ASN A 176 -19.15 20.97 16.51
N HIS A 177 -20.09 21.78 16.07
CA HIS A 177 -21.39 21.30 15.61
C HIS A 177 -21.27 20.48 14.31
N HIS A 178 -20.34 20.82 13.41
CA HIS A 178 -20.08 20.02 12.21
C HIS A 178 -19.48 18.66 12.54
N SER A 179 -18.63 18.56 13.59
CA SER A 179 -18.12 17.26 14.07
C SER A 179 -19.24 16.35 14.56
N ILE A 180 -20.22 16.92 15.27
CA ILE A 180 -21.39 16.17 15.76
C ILE A 180 -22.30 15.75 14.59
N LEU A 181 -22.64 16.69 13.68
CA LEU A 181 -23.44 16.38 12.51
C LEU A 181 -22.78 15.29 11.67
N PHE A 182 -21.47 15.42 11.44
CA PHE A 182 -20.71 14.44 10.69
C PHE A 182 -20.70 13.05 11.35
N LEU A 183 -20.44 12.98 12.66
CA LEU A 183 -20.46 11.70 13.38
C LEU A 183 -21.86 11.07 13.36
N ASN A 184 -22.91 11.85 13.50
CA ASN A 184 -24.29 11.38 13.37
C ASN A 184 -24.56 10.80 11.98
N GLU A 185 -24.08 11.47 10.93
CA GLU A 185 -24.17 10.95 9.55
C GLU A 185 -23.39 9.65 9.34
N VAL A 186 -22.21 9.53 9.94
CA VAL A 186 -21.41 8.31 9.93
C VAL A 186 -22.17 7.16 10.59
N MET A 187 -22.76 7.41 11.77
CA MET A 187 -23.56 6.40 12.50
C MET A 187 -24.78 5.93 11.70
N MET A 188 -25.45 6.83 10.98
CA MET A 188 -26.59 6.46 10.15
C MET A 188 -26.23 5.63 8.92
N ARG A 189 -25.02 5.79 8.39
CA ARG A 189 -24.58 5.13 7.14
C ARG A 189 -23.73 3.90 7.35
N PHE A 190 -23.02 3.84 8.47
CA PHE A 190 -22.21 2.68 8.81
C PHE A 190 -23.11 1.58 9.43
N PRO A 191 -23.15 0.36 8.87
CA PRO A 191 -24.15 -0.63 9.24
C PRO A 191 -23.89 -1.37 10.57
N HIS A 192 -22.87 -0.95 11.33
CA HIS A 192 -22.52 -1.55 12.62
C HIS A 192 -22.44 -0.47 13.70
N PRO A 193 -22.73 -0.81 14.97
CA PRO A 193 -22.52 0.10 16.08
C PRO A 193 -21.05 0.55 16.17
N ILE A 194 -20.84 1.84 16.33
CA ILE A 194 -19.51 2.42 16.55
C ILE A 194 -19.22 2.41 18.05
N ARG A 195 -18.19 1.67 18.47
CA ARG A 195 -17.79 1.57 19.87
C ARG A 195 -16.84 2.69 20.31
N ALA A 196 -15.95 3.08 19.40
CA ALA A 196 -14.99 4.13 19.68
C ALA A 196 -14.67 4.95 18.42
N ILE A 197 -14.40 6.23 18.64
CA ILE A 197 -13.79 7.10 17.65
C ILE A 197 -12.41 7.54 18.12
N LYS A 198 -11.55 7.90 17.17
CA LYS A 198 -10.23 8.48 17.44
C LYS A 198 -10.02 9.69 16.54
N THR A 199 -9.65 10.82 17.16
CA THR A 199 -9.40 12.09 16.49
C THR A 199 -8.01 12.64 16.82
N ASP A 200 -7.60 13.67 16.10
CA ASP A 200 -6.48 14.50 16.53
C ASP A 200 -6.89 15.43 17.70
N ASN A 201 -5.94 16.27 18.12
CA ASN A 201 -6.10 17.18 19.25
C ASN A 201 -6.59 18.57 18.82
N HIS A 202 -7.17 18.71 17.64
CA HIS A 202 -7.67 19.99 17.14
C HIS A 202 -8.91 20.45 17.93
N SER A 203 -9.10 21.77 18.04
CA SER A 203 -10.22 22.37 18.79
C SER A 203 -11.61 22.00 18.28
N THR A 204 -11.72 21.51 17.05
CA THR A 204 -12.92 20.95 16.44
C THR A 204 -13.41 19.69 17.15
N PHE A 205 -12.51 18.97 17.81
CA PHE A 205 -12.77 17.68 18.44
C PHE A 205 -12.61 17.68 19.95
N THR A 206 -11.78 18.59 20.51
CA THR A 206 -11.48 18.58 21.94
C THR A 206 -11.16 19.96 22.48
N ASN A 207 -11.47 20.19 23.76
CA ASN A 207 -11.04 21.36 24.54
C ASN A 207 -9.74 21.10 25.32
N TYR A 208 -9.22 19.87 25.29
CA TYR A 208 -8.16 19.45 26.22
C TYR A 208 -6.85 20.24 26.04
N TYR A 209 -6.51 20.59 24.81
CA TYR A 209 -5.24 21.27 24.50
C TYR A 209 -5.40 22.75 24.11
N THR A 210 -6.59 23.22 23.80
CA THR A 210 -6.79 24.53 23.18
C THR A 210 -7.66 25.49 23.99
N GLY A 211 -8.38 25.00 24.98
CA GLY A 211 -9.43 25.78 25.67
C GLY A 211 -9.00 26.57 26.90
N MET A 212 -7.79 26.36 27.43
CA MET A 212 -7.42 26.86 28.75
C MET A 212 -6.97 28.34 28.79
N THR A 213 -6.59 28.93 27.67
CA THR A 213 -5.94 30.25 27.63
C THR A 213 -6.90 31.44 27.59
N LYS A 214 -8.21 31.23 27.44
CA LYS A 214 -9.18 32.32 27.28
C LYS A 214 -10.25 32.46 28.35
N ARG A 215 -10.22 31.69 29.45
CA ARG A 215 -11.18 31.80 30.53
C ARG A 215 -10.50 32.17 31.86
N SER A 216 -11.14 33.06 32.61
CA SER A 216 -10.69 33.56 33.88
C SER A 216 -10.69 32.50 35.01
N ASP A 217 -11.31 31.35 34.79
CA ASP A 217 -11.36 30.27 35.76
C ASP A 217 -10.79 28.97 35.15
N MET A 218 -9.54 28.68 35.51
CA MET A 218 -8.78 27.50 35.03
C MET A 218 -9.16 26.21 35.79
N THR A 219 -10.04 26.27 36.76
CA THR A 219 -10.41 25.13 37.62
C THR A 219 -11.55 24.30 37.02
N VAL A 220 -12.36 24.86 36.13
CA VAL A 220 -13.51 24.19 35.54
C VAL A 220 -13.18 23.69 34.13
N LYS A 221 -12.92 22.41 34.00
CA LYS A 221 -12.79 21.73 32.69
C LYS A 221 -14.15 21.69 32.00
N THR A 222 -14.31 22.44 30.91
CA THR A 222 -15.51 22.33 30.07
C THR A 222 -15.41 21.08 29.19
N ILE A 223 -16.38 20.18 29.32
CA ILE A 223 -16.49 19.00 28.45
C ILE A 223 -16.84 19.46 27.05
N HIS A 224 -16.09 19.01 26.06
CA HIS A 224 -16.33 19.33 24.63
C HIS A 224 -17.69 18.78 24.18
N ALA A 225 -18.34 19.46 23.24
CA ALA A 225 -19.64 19.05 22.75
C ALA A 225 -19.62 17.66 22.10
N LEU A 226 -18.55 17.32 21.38
CA LEU A 226 -18.34 16.00 20.79
C LEU A 226 -18.20 14.90 21.86
N ASP A 227 -17.49 15.17 22.99
CA ASP A 227 -17.36 14.20 24.07
C ASP A 227 -18.73 13.93 24.73
N ARG A 228 -19.55 14.95 24.91
CA ARG A 228 -20.93 14.79 25.41
C ARG A 228 -21.79 13.97 24.45
N PHE A 229 -21.67 14.23 23.15
CA PHE A 229 -22.38 13.47 22.13
C PHE A 229 -21.95 12.00 22.14
N CYS A 230 -20.65 11.74 22.18
CA CYS A 230 -20.10 10.37 22.25
C CYS A 230 -20.60 9.64 23.50
N ALA A 231 -20.54 10.28 24.68
CA ALA A 231 -21.01 9.70 25.94
C ALA A 231 -22.51 9.37 25.91
N ALA A 232 -23.34 10.24 25.32
CA ALA A 232 -24.78 10.00 25.16
C ALA A 232 -25.10 8.80 24.24
N HIS A 233 -24.17 8.43 23.33
CA HIS A 233 -24.33 7.30 22.42
C HIS A 233 -23.49 6.07 22.80
N GLY A 234 -22.86 6.08 23.99
CA GLY A 234 -22.00 4.97 24.42
C GLY A 234 -20.72 4.81 23.62
N ILE A 235 -20.25 5.86 22.95
CA ILE A 235 -19.05 5.88 22.11
C ILE A 235 -17.87 6.38 22.94
N ILE A 236 -16.75 5.67 22.91
CA ILE A 236 -15.51 6.11 23.55
C ILE A 236 -14.77 7.05 22.60
N HIS A 237 -14.40 8.24 23.05
CA HIS A 237 -13.59 9.17 22.26
C HIS A 237 -12.13 9.12 22.69
N TYR A 238 -11.26 8.68 21.80
CA TYR A 238 -9.80 8.65 21.98
C TYR A 238 -9.15 9.81 21.25
N LEU A 239 -8.19 10.46 21.92
CA LEU A 239 -7.29 11.43 21.30
C LEU A 239 -5.95 10.76 20.95
N ILE A 240 -5.31 11.19 19.87
CA ILE A 240 -3.93 10.78 19.60
C ILE A 240 -2.98 11.46 20.61
N ASP A 241 -1.85 10.83 20.89
CA ASP A 241 -0.80 11.46 21.68
C ASP A 241 -0.27 12.72 20.97
N PRO A 242 0.03 13.81 21.70
CA PRO A 242 0.64 14.99 21.12
C PRO A 242 1.92 14.66 20.33
N GLY A 243 2.01 15.18 19.11
CA GLY A 243 3.17 14.95 18.25
C GLY A 243 3.30 13.55 17.65
N LYS A 244 2.26 12.69 17.76
CA LYS A 244 2.26 11.35 17.15
C LYS A 244 1.18 11.18 16.07
N PRO A 245 1.25 11.90 14.94
CA PRO A 245 0.25 11.81 13.87
C PRO A 245 0.11 10.39 13.31
N ALA A 246 1.17 9.58 13.35
CA ALA A 246 1.13 8.19 12.90
C ALA A 246 0.05 7.33 13.58
N GLN A 247 -0.48 7.75 14.73
CA GLN A 247 -1.60 7.07 15.40
C GLN A 247 -2.93 7.25 14.63
N ASN A 248 -3.05 8.26 13.76
CA ASN A 248 -4.20 8.51 12.88
C ASN A 248 -3.89 8.14 11.40
N GLY A 249 -2.95 7.22 11.22
CA GLY A 249 -2.33 6.94 9.92
C GLY A 249 -3.26 6.35 8.84
N LYS A 250 -4.46 5.85 9.19
CA LYS A 250 -5.40 5.32 8.20
C LYS A 250 -6.13 6.46 7.51
N VAL A 251 -6.60 7.43 8.27
CA VAL A 251 -7.28 8.61 7.73
C VAL A 251 -6.29 9.50 6.97
N GLU A 252 -5.06 9.69 7.49
CA GLU A 252 -4.02 10.45 6.79
C GLU A 252 -3.67 9.83 5.41
N ARG A 253 -3.58 8.50 5.35
CA ARG A 253 -3.36 7.81 4.09
C ARG A 253 -4.53 7.99 3.12
N SER A 254 -5.76 7.97 3.64
CA SER A 254 -6.96 8.27 2.85
C SER A 254 -6.90 9.69 2.28
N HIS A 255 -6.52 10.68 3.09
CA HIS A 255 -6.35 12.07 2.66
C HIS A 255 -5.34 12.23 1.51
N ARG A 256 -4.25 11.45 1.55
CA ARG A 256 -3.27 11.43 0.45
C ARG A 256 -3.88 10.84 -0.83
N GLU A 257 -4.64 9.77 -0.73
CA GLU A 257 -5.33 9.19 -1.89
C GLU A 257 -6.38 10.15 -2.46
N ASP A 258 -7.09 10.89 -1.60
CA ASP A 258 -8.03 11.94 -2.01
C ASP A 258 -7.31 13.06 -2.75
N GLN A 259 -6.15 13.51 -2.24
CA GLN A 259 -5.37 14.54 -2.90
C GLN A 259 -4.93 14.08 -4.30
N GLU A 260 -4.23 12.93 -4.37
CA GLU A 260 -3.59 12.45 -5.59
C GLU A 260 -4.57 11.99 -6.67
N LYS A 261 -5.77 11.50 -6.30
CA LYS A 261 -6.68 10.81 -7.23
C LYS A 261 -8.04 11.47 -7.40
N PHE A 262 -8.34 12.44 -6.54
CA PHE A 262 -9.60 13.14 -6.60
C PHE A 262 -9.38 14.64 -6.79
N TYR A 263 -8.69 15.31 -5.85
CA TYR A 263 -8.53 16.76 -5.94
C TYR A 263 -7.60 17.18 -7.08
N ASP A 264 -6.49 16.50 -7.29
CA ASP A 264 -5.54 16.82 -8.37
C ASP A 264 -6.06 16.46 -9.77
N GLU A 265 -7.14 15.67 -9.86
CA GLU A 265 -7.71 15.19 -11.13
C GLU A 265 -9.04 15.90 -11.49
N HIS A 266 -9.59 16.72 -10.60
CA HIS A 266 -10.91 17.36 -10.81
C HIS A 266 -10.89 18.84 -10.46
N GLU A 267 -11.59 19.62 -11.28
CA GLU A 267 -11.99 21.00 -11.00
C GLU A 267 -13.41 21.01 -10.43
N PHE A 268 -13.71 22.00 -9.60
CA PHE A 268 -15.02 22.14 -8.93
C PHE A 268 -15.63 23.52 -9.21
N HIS A 269 -16.77 23.54 -9.88
CA HIS A 269 -17.43 24.78 -10.29
C HIS A 269 -18.41 25.30 -9.25
N SER A 270 -18.90 24.45 -8.36
CA SER A 270 -19.80 24.81 -7.27
C SER A 270 -19.68 23.83 -6.11
N VAL A 271 -20.21 24.22 -4.94
CA VAL A 271 -20.28 23.34 -3.76
C VAL A 271 -21.09 22.09 -4.07
N SER A 272 -22.20 22.21 -4.77
CA SER A 272 -23.04 21.08 -5.18
C SER A 272 -22.31 20.12 -6.12
N ASP A 273 -21.47 20.65 -7.03
CA ASP A 273 -20.63 19.84 -7.91
C ASP A 273 -19.55 19.09 -7.11
N LEU A 274 -18.88 19.78 -6.19
CA LEU A 274 -17.91 19.17 -5.27
C LEU A 274 -18.55 18.04 -4.45
N GLN A 275 -19.69 18.29 -3.81
CA GLN A 275 -20.40 17.30 -3.01
C GLN A 275 -20.82 16.07 -3.83
N ARG A 276 -21.34 16.28 -5.03
CA ARG A 276 -21.73 15.21 -5.96
C ARG A 276 -20.53 14.35 -6.38
N LYS A 277 -19.44 14.99 -6.78
CA LYS A 277 -18.18 14.31 -7.16
C LYS A 277 -17.58 13.57 -5.99
N LEU A 278 -17.53 14.18 -4.80
CA LEU A 278 -17.02 13.57 -3.58
C LEU A 278 -17.85 12.34 -3.17
N LYS A 279 -19.16 12.40 -3.27
CA LYS A 279 -20.05 11.26 -3.01
C LYS A 279 -19.71 10.07 -3.93
N ARG A 280 -19.55 10.33 -5.24
CA ARG A 280 -19.13 9.28 -6.21
C ARG A 280 -17.75 8.72 -5.89
N TRP A 281 -16.82 9.59 -5.55
CA TRP A 281 -15.47 9.20 -5.14
C TRP A 281 -15.47 8.32 -3.89
N ASN A 282 -16.30 8.66 -2.90
CA ASN A 282 -16.44 7.86 -1.69
C ASN A 282 -17.05 6.47 -1.97
N MET A 283 -18.08 6.40 -2.82
CA MET A 283 -18.66 5.12 -3.27
C MET A 283 -17.61 4.27 -3.98
N TYR A 284 -16.88 4.84 -4.94
CA TYR A 284 -15.81 4.17 -5.65
C TYR A 284 -14.72 3.63 -4.69
N TYR A 285 -14.32 4.43 -3.69
CA TYR A 285 -13.34 4.01 -2.69
C TYR A 285 -13.81 2.78 -1.90
N ASN A 286 -15.06 2.75 -1.48
CA ASN A 286 -15.63 1.65 -0.70
C ASN A 286 -15.83 0.37 -1.51
N ASP A 287 -15.85 0.45 -2.84
CA ASP A 287 -15.90 -0.69 -3.77
C ASP A 287 -14.54 -1.02 -4.41
N LEU A 288 -13.46 -0.34 -3.99
CA LEU A 288 -12.12 -0.58 -4.49
C LEU A 288 -11.40 -1.65 -3.65
N GLU A 289 -10.68 -2.56 -4.31
CA GLU A 289 -9.84 -3.54 -3.62
C GLU A 289 -8.69 -2.88 -2.88
N HIS A 290 -8.52 -3.22 -1.59
CA HIS A 290 -7.47 -2.71 -0.74
C HIS A 290 -6.38 -3.75 -0.46
N CYS A 291 -5.10 -3.36 -0.66
CA CYS A 291 -3.96 -4.21 -0.33
C CYS A 291 -3.96 -4.64 1.15
N GLY A 292 -4.39 -3.75 2.05
CA GLY A 292 -4.48 -4.03 3.49
C GLY A 292 -5.64 -4.94 3.89
N LEU A 293 -6.55 -5.27 2.95
CA LEU A 293 -7.68 -6.17 3.11
C LEU A 293 -7.54 -7.44 2.25
N ASN A 294 -6.32 -7.73 1.79
CA ASN A 294 -6.01 -8.89 0.94
C ASN A 294 -6.85 -8.97 -0.35
N GLY A 295 -7.13 -7.81 -0.94
CA GLY A 295 -7.89 -7.72 -2.18
C GLY A 295 -9.40 -7.63 -2.02
N LYS A 296 -9.90 -7.62 -0.79
CA LYS A 296 -11.31 -7.36 -0.53
C LYS A 296 -11.60 -5.86 -0.54
N THR A 297 -12.84 -5.51 -0.84
CA THR A 297 -13.31 -4.13 -0.75
C THR A 297 -13.80 -3.82 0.67
N PRO A 298 -13.81 -2.55 1.10
CA PRO A 298 -14.43 -2.15 2.35
C PRO A 298 -15.87 -2.64 2.51
N ASN A 299 -16.69 -2.49 1.47
CA ASN A 299 -18.08 -2.94 1.47
C ASN A 299 -18.22 -4.46 1.62
N GLU A 300 -17.32 -5.25 1.00
CA GLU A 300 -17.30 -6.71 1.18
C GLU A 300 -16.98 -7.10 2.64
N ILE A 301 -16.01 -6.43 3.28
CA ILE A 301 -15.67 -6.71 4.69
C ILE A 301 -16.83 -6.40 5.61
N VAL A 302 -17.47 -5.25 5.43
CA VAL A 302 -18.62 -4.81 6.24
C VAL A 302 -19.79 -5.79 6.06
N ARG A 303 -20.12 -6.14 4.82
CA ARG A 303 -21.21 -7.09 4.51
C ARG A 303 -20.95 -8.48 5.08
N ASN A 304 -19.74 -9.00 4.92
CA ASN A 304 -19.38 -10.32 5.45
C ASN A 304 -19.45 -10.35 6.97
N TYR A 305 -19.03 -9.27 7.64
CA TYR A 305 -19.14 -9.16 9.09
C TYR A 305 -20.61 -9.11 9.54
N GLN A 306 -21.48 -8.42 8.81
CA GLN A 306 -22.90 -8.33 9.08
C GLN A 306 -23.59 -9.72 8.96
N LEU A 307 -23.23 -10.52 7.96
CA LEU A 307 -23.76 -11.86 7.76
C LEU A 307 -23.35 -12.83 8.89
N THR A 308 -22.14 -12.68 9.43
CA THR A 308 -21.62 -13.52 10.52
C THR A 308 -22.04 -13.04 11.90
N ASN A 309 -22.44 -11.78 12.04
CA ASN A 309 -22.85 -11.13 13.29
C ASN A 309 -24.13 -10.31 13.03
N PRO A 310 -25.27 -10.96 12.82
CA PRO A 310 -26.51 -10.23 12.58
C PRO A 310 -26.83 -9.34 13.78
N PRO A 311 -27.40 -8.14 13.57
CA PRO A 311 -27.83 -7.29 14.66
C PRO A 311 -28.86 -8.07 15.52
N TYR A 312 -28.68 -7.99 16.83
CA TYR A 312 -29.68 -8.55 17.76
C TYR A 312 -31.01 -7.83 17.50
N VAL A 313 -31.99 -8.59 17.01
CA VAL A 313 -33.39 -8.13 16.94
C VAL A 313 -34.03 -8.62 18.24
N PRO A 314 -34.41 -7.74 19.15
CA PRO A 314 -35.20 -8.16 20.31
C PRO A 314 -36.52 -8.75 19.82
N ALA A 315 -36.85 -9.92 20.33
CA ALA A 315 -38.10 -10.59 20.06
C ALA A 315 -39.29 -9.78 20.63
#